data_3102c7dcc86dcb60904b2ebd51880f2b
#
_entry.id   3102c7dcc86dcb60904b2ebd51880f2b
#
_cell.length_a   1.000
_cell.length_b   1.000
_cell.length_c   1.000
_cell.angle_alpha   90.00
_cell.angle_beta   90.00
_cell.angle_gamma   90.00
#
_symmetry.space_group_name_H-M   'P 1'
#
loop_
_entity.id
_entity.type
_entity.pdbx_description
1 polymer ?
#
loop_
_entity_poly.entity_id
_entity_poly.type
_entity_poly.pdbx_seq_one_letter_code
_entity_poly.pdbx_strand_id
1 'polypeptide(L)'
;LYFRAANTYSGSTTVSAGTLVIQENLSSSAVSVSNTATVSVNGSDVTISALTIDGGGTVSIEVDQGLTVTNNLTNNSSGNLRIQSDSDGTGSLIVNGTISGSGTNTFERYIAGYTTSSNGWHFLSSPVSSFTISGSDFAPSAGTDDLYRWDEPNNQWNNYDQSGFSEFAEGMGYLAAYDDDATKEFTGTPYNSDKTHTDLTYNSGNTYGAYHLLGNPFQSAVLWNNGDWAITDVNTTAKIWSGSGASYSDITANDPIPSMQGFIVYVANGTNSITIPKSARSHNTQNWYKNSKVNQIKLTAYDPEGGTYQESTIRFDNDATSGFDNNHDSPFLSGYAPLFYSKAGQVDVSTNTLPEITESLTIPMYFTKNGNNSFYIEVEGVNTLLTEHNLYITDKKTNHTQNLNENPIYSFTSNENDDDQRFVLHFSPLGVDDNIINNDDIQVYSYSKTINITNGKKLSGSIHITNILGQQVASYNLDGSNNQSLNMDVPTGVYVVNVIVKSTKISKKVFIK
;
A
#
# COMPACT_ATOMS: atom_id res chain seq x y z
N LEU A 1 16.17 39.77 0.99
CA LEU A 1 17.44 39.08 0.77
C LEU A 1 17.18 37.58 0.54
N TYR A 2 17.92 36.97 -0.36
CA TYR A 2 17.81 35.53 -0.68
C TYR A 2 19.14 34.83 -0.46
N PHE A 3 19.13 33.72 0.29
CA PHE A 3 20.24 32.78 0.36
C PHE A 3 19.94 31.58 -0.53
N ARG A 4 20.52 31.57 -1.74
CA ARG A 4 20.26 30.59 -2.81
C ARG A 4 21.39 29.58 -3.01
N ALA A 5 22.40 29.61 -2.15
CA ALA A 5 23.52 28.68 -2.17
C ALA A 5 23.88 28.33 -0.72
N ALA A 6 24.37 27.11 -0.51
CA ALA A 6 24.84 26.66 0.78
C ALA A 6 25.96 27.61 1.29
N ASN A 7 25.83 28.05 2.53
CA ASN A 7 26.78 28.97 3.16
C ASN A 7 27.57 28.27 4.25
N THR A 8 28.87 28.53 4.28
CA THR A 8 29.82 27.88 5.20
C THR A 8 30.28 28.77 6.35
N TYR A 9 29.77 30.01 6.45
CA TYR A 9 30.13 30.89 7.57
C TYR A 9 29.55 30.37 8.90
N SER A 10 30.27 30.53 9.98
CA SER A 10 29.89 30.05 11.31
C SER A 10 29.38 31.18 12.24
N GLY A 11 29.37 32.41 11.77
CA GLY A 11 28.78 33.53 12.50
C GLY A 11 27.26 33.47 12.55
N SER A 12 26.63 34.11 13.55
CA SER A 12 25.19 34.21 13.63
C SER A 12 24.60 35.09 12.52
N THR A 13 23.41 34.72 12.05
CA THR A 13 22.61 35.52 11.11
C THR A 13 21.52 36.25 11.89
N THR A 14 21.56 37.58 11.92
CA THR A 14 20.55 38.39 12.60
C THR A 14 19.68 39.11 11.58
N VAL A 15 18.37 38.94 11.67
CA VAL A 15 17.38 39.60 10.81
C VAL A 15 16.52 40.50 11.73
N SER A 16 16.74 41.81 11.66
CA SER A 16 16.06 42.79 12.52
C SER A 16 15.05 43.67 11.77
N ALA A 17 15.01 43.60 10.45
CA ALA A 17 14.05 44.27 9.59
C ALA A 17 13.98 43.61 8.20
N GLY A 18 12.83 43.74 7.54
CA GLY A 18 12.61 43.18 6.19
C GLY A 18 12.52 41.66 6.17
N THR A 19 12.72 41.06 5.00
CA THR A 19 12.57 39.63 4.78
C THR A 19 13.86 38.98 4.32
N LEU A 20 14.25 37.88 4.99
CA LEU A 20 15.26 36.95 4.54
C LEU A 20 14.58 35.66 4.04
N VAL A 21 14.85 35.25 2.80
CA VAL A 21 14.42 33.96 2.25
C VAL A 21 15.61 33.01 2.27
N ILE A 22 15.47 31.88 2.94
CA ILE A 22 16.50 30.82 3.05
C ILE A 22 16.05 29.65 2.16
N GLN A 23 16.86 29.36 1.13
CA GLN A 23 16.61 28.26 0.20
C GLN A 23 17.65 27.14 0.32
N GLU A 24 18.75 27.39 1.02
CA GLU A 24 19.88 26.50 1.16
C GLU A 24 20.45 26.51 2.58
N ASN A 25 21.24 25.54 2.91
CA ASN A 25 21.77 25.30 4.25
C ASN A 25 22.62 26.46 4.80
N LEU A 26 22.38 26.77 6.07
CA LEU A 26 23.19 27.62 6.95
C LEU A 26 23.64 26.80 8.18
N SER A 27 24.12 25.58 7.97
CA SER A 27 24.27 24.53 9.00
C SER A 27 25.10 24.97 10.22
N SER A 28 26.05 25.88 10.03
CA SER A 28 26.92 26.42 11.11
C SER A 28 26.38 27.71 11.72
N SER A 29 25.35 28.32 11.16
CA SER A 29 24.86 29.62 11.60
C SER A 29 23.62 29.50 12.51
N ALA A 30 23.63 30.17 13.64
CA ALA A 30 22.41 30.44 14.41
C ALA A 30 21.64 31.61 13.77
N VAL A 31 20.34 31.46 13.63
CA VAL A 31 19.47 32.48 13.04
C VAL A 31 18.66 33.15 14.15
N SER A 32 18.72 34.49 14.22
CA SER A 32 17.92 35.30 15.14
C SER A 32 17.03 36.25 14.34
N VAL A 33 15.74 36.24 14.64
CA VAL A 33 14.72 37.06 13.99
C VAL A 33 14.06 37.93 15.04
N SER A 34 13.99 39.25 14.82
CA SER A 34 13.45 40.15 15.84
C SER A 34 12.66 41.32 15.22
N ASN A 35 11.94 42.04 16.06
CA ASN A 35 11.08 43.16 15.69
C ASN A 35 9.99 42.74 14.68
N THR A 36 9.92 43.41 13.51
CA THR A 36 8.98 43.09 12.43
C THR A 36 9.64 42.34 11.27
N ALA A 37 10.82 41.74 11.52
CA ALA A 37 11.53 40.99 10.51
C ALA A 37 10.88 39.64 10.25
N THR A 38 11.04 39.15 9.02
CA THR A 38 10.54 37.85 8.60
C THR A 38 11.70 36.99 8.05
N VAL A 39 11.69 35.72 8.45
CA VAL A 39 12.46 34.67 7.79
C VAL A 39 11.48 33.72 7.12
N SER A 40 11.61 33.54 5.81
CA SER A 40 10.86 32.56 5.03
C SER A 40 11.82 31.41 4.64
N VAL A 41 11.51 30.19 5.07
CA VAL A 41 12.20 28.97 4.67
C VAL A 41 11.52 28.44 3.43
N ASN A 42 12.24 28.49 2.32
CA ASN A 42 11.76 28.12 0.98
C ASN A 42 12.80 27.22 0.28
N GLY A 43 13.23 26.19 0.99
CA GLY A 43 14.11 25.12 0.54
C GLY A 43 13.71 23.80 1.19
N SER A 44 13.78 22.71 0.45
CA SER A 44 13.22 21.40 0.85
C SER A 44 13.85 20.80 2.11
N ASP A 45 15.15 21.08 2.37
CA ASP A 45 15.89 20.50 3.48
C ASP A 45 16.88 21.53 4.08
N VAL A 46 16.38 22.71 4.44
CA VAL A 46 17.21 23.75 5.03
C VAL A 46 17.66 23.36 6.44
N THR A 47 18.95 23.42 6.71
CA THR A 47 19.53 23.18 8.04
C THR A 47 20.16 24.46 8.59
N ILE A 48 19.83 24.78 9.86
CA ILE A 48 20.46 25.86 10.63
C ILE A 48 20.94 25.32 11.99
N SER A 49 21.87 26.01 12.64
CA SER A 49 22.39 25.52 13.91
C SER A 49 21.45 25.77 15.08
N ALA A 50 20.84 26.93 15.17
CA ALA A 50 19.84 27.29 16.19
C ALA A 50 18.88 28.35 15.65
N LEU A 51 17.70 28.46 16.25
CA LEU A 51 16.69 29.46 15.89
C LEU A 51 16.22 30.23 17.14
N THR A 52 16.29 31.56 17.07
CA THR A 52 15.69 32.43 18.09
C THR A 52 14.74 33.43 17.42
N ILE A 53 13.53 33.53 17.93
CA ILE A 53 12.48 34.43 17.45
C ILE A 53 12.09 35.34 18.61
N ASP A 54 12.31 36.65 18.46
CA ASP A 54 12.08 37.64 19.49
C ASP A 54 11.24 38.82 18.99
N GLY A 55 10.63 39.54 19.88
CA GLY A 55 10.14 40.91 19.71
C GLY A 55 9.23 41.15 18.49
N GLY A 56 8.39 40.19 18.14
CA GLY A 56 7.50 40.27 16.95
C GLY A 56 8.13 39.78 15.64
N GLY A 57 9.30 39.16 15.70
CA GLY A 57 9.88 38.45 14.57
C GLY A 57 8.99 37.30 14.09
N THR A 58 9.00 37.02 12.81
CA THR A 58 8.21 35.94 12.21
C THR A 58 9.11 34.97 11.45
N VAL A 59 8.90 33.68 11.64
CA VAL A 59 9.50 32.61 10.82
C VAL A 59 8.39 31.80 10.18
N SER A 60 8.42 31.69 8.86
CA SER A 60 7.49 30.87 8.06
C SER A 60 8.25 29.75 7.39
N ILE A 61 7.76 28.53 7.52
CA ILE A 61 8.18 27.39 6.71
C ILE A 61 7.11 27.18 5.66
N GLU A 62 7.50 27.39 4.40
CA GLU A 62 6.55 27.34 3.27
C GLU A 62 6.07 25.92 3.00
N VAL A 63 4.99 25.80 2.23
CA VAL A 63 4.41 24.51 1.82
C VAL A 63 5.48 23.63 1.16
N ASP A 64 5.53 22.34 1.54
CA ASP A 64 6.50 21.34 1.06
C ASP A 64 7.97 21.69 1.32
N GLN A 65 8.24 22.66 2.19
CA GLN A 65 9.60 23.03 2.56
C GLN A 65 9.97 22.48 3.93
N GLY A 66 11.28 22.28 4.18
CA GLY A 66 11.79 21.66 5.40
C GLY A 66 12.79 22.53 6.15
N LEU A 67 12.67 22.59 7.48
CA LEU A 67 13.65 23.23 8.36
C LEU A 67 14.14 22.26 9.43
N THR A 68 15.44 21.97 9.43
CA THR A 68 16.12 21.33 10.57
C THR A 68 16.87 22.37 11.41
N VAL A 69 16.54 22.41 12.70
CA VAL A 69 17.29 23.14 13.74
C VAL A 69 18.12 22.13 14.52
N THR A 70 19.45 22.13 14.34
CA THR A 70 20.33 21.09 14.92
C THR A 70 20.50 21.20 16.43
N ASN A 71 20.36 22.42 16.98
CA ASN A 71 20.35 22.69 18.41
C ASN A 71 18.97 23.21 18.86
N ASN A 72 18.93 24.30 19.59
CA ASN A 72 17.71 24.77 20.23
C ASN A 72 16.88 25.72 19.34
N LEU A 73 15.57 25.62 19.48
CA LEU A 73 14.61 26.60 19.01
C LEU A 73 14.06 27.36 20.23
N THR A 74 14.17 28.69 20.22
CA THR A 74 13.60 29.56 21.22
C THR A 74 12.65 30.54 20.54
N ASN A 75 11.34 30.45 20.84
CA ASN A 75 10.34 31.38 20.35
C ASN A 75 9.81 32.18 21.52
N ASN A 76 10.35 33.39 21.72
CA ASN A 76 10.05 34.23 22.85
C ASN A 76 8.74 35.01 22.66
N SER A 77 8.32 35.72 23.69
CA SER A 77 7.09 36.53 23.71
C SER A 77 6.99 37.42 22.45
N SER A 78 5.84 37.42 21.80
CA SER A 78 5.55 38.11 20.55
C SER A 78 6.27 37.56 19.29
N GLY A 79 7.08 36.50 19.41
CA GLY A 79 7.61 35.78 18.26
C GLY A 79 6.56 34.89 17.61
N ASN A 80 6.61 34.75 16.31
CA ASN A 80 5.70 33.89 15.53
C ASN A 80 6.46 32.86 14.71
N LEU A 81 6.15 31.59 14.92
CA LEU A 81 6.59 30.49 14.08
C LEU A 81 5.37 29.88 13.38
N ARG A 82 5.43 29.78 12.08
CA ARG A 82 4.32 29.24 11.28
C ARG A 82 4.82 28.16 10.31
N ILE A 83 4.18 27.01 10.31
CA ILE A 83 4.34 25.98 9.30
C ILE A 83 3.11 26.00 8.43
N GLN A 84 3.29 26.24 7.13
CA GLN A 84 2.21 26.41 6.17
C GLN A 84 1.71 25.09 5.61
N SER A 85 0.41 25.05 5.26
CA SER A 85 -0.21 23.94 4.56
C SER A 85 -1.30 24.42 3.62
N ASP A 86 -1.36 23.81 2.43
CA ASP A 86 -2.44 23.99 1.44
C ASP A 86 -2.74 22.65 0.74
N SER A 87 -3.51 22.69 -0.34
CA SER A 87 -3.86 21.51 -1.13
C SER A 87 -2.67 20.78 -1.73
N ASP A 88 -1.52 21.43 -1.88
CA ASP A 88 -0.33 20.85 -2.50
C ASP A 88 0.56 20.14 -1.47
N GLY A 89 0.51 20.57 -0.18
CA GLY A 89 1.30 19.93 0.87
C GLY A 89 1.34 20.66 2.20
N THR A 90 2.32 20.29 3.01
CA THR A 90 2.55 20.84 4.34
C THR A 90 4.04 21.02 4.58
N GLY A 91 4.44 22.16 5.15
CA GLY A 91 5.83 22.40 5.59
C GLY A 91 6.24 21.47 6.73
N SER A 92 7.54 21.37 6.98
CA SER A 92 8.11 20.41 7.93
C SER A 92 9.17 21.04 8.84
N LEU A 93 9.09 20.78 10.16
CA LEU A 93 10.05 21.24 11.15
C LEU A 93 10.63 20.07 11.96
N ILE A 94 11.98 20.01 12.03
CA ILE A 94 12.70 19.10 12.90
C ILE A 94 13.60 19.92 13.84
N VAL A 95 13.43 19.77 15.13
CA VAL A 95 14.29 20.38 16.16
C VAL A 95 15.00 19.27 16.93
N ASN A 96 16.33 19.16 16.79
CA ASN A 96 17.07 18.10 17.46
C ASN A 96 17.36 18.42 18.95
N GLY A 97 17.51 19.69 19.28
CA GLY A 97 17.69 20.16 20.65
C GLY A 97 16.37 20.40 21.39
N THR A 98 16.35 21.41 22.25
CA THR A 98 15.17 21.79 23.04
C THR A 98 14.34 22.86 22.34
N ILE A 99 13.04 22.87 22.63
CA ILE A 99 12.11 23.93 22.24
C ILE A 99 11.71 24.69 23.50
N SER A 100 11.76 26.02 23.44
CA SER A 100 11.47 26.89 24.58
C SER A 100 10.89 28.24 24.15
N GLY A 101 10.43 29.00 25.13
CA GLY A 101 9.83 30.34 24.95
C GLY A 101 8.31 30.33 25.03
N SER A 102 7.71 31.51 24.96
CA SER A 102 6.26 31.72 25.09
C SER A 102 5.62 32.40 23.86
N GLY A 103 6.31 32.40 22.76
CA GLY A 103 5.82 32.89 21.47
C GLY A 103 4.78 31.96 20.85
N THR A 104 4.09 32.44 19.84
CA THR A 104 3.05 31.68 19.14
C THR A 104 3.69 30.72 18.11
N ASN A 105 3.34 29.43 18.20
CA ASN A 105 3.69 28.46 17.18
C ASN A 105 2.40 27.97 16.55
N THR A 106 2.29 28.08 15.24
CA THR A 106 1.12 27.70 14.43
C THR A 106 1.51 26.64 13.41
N PHE A 107 0.75 25.58 13.37
CA PHE A 107 0.92 24.44 12.47
C PHE A 107 -0.35 24.30 11.65
N GLU A 108 -0.29 24.66 10.39
CA GLU A 108 -1.41 24.56 9.47
C GLU A 108 -1.59 23.12 8.99
N ARG A 109 -2.85 22.75 8.81
CA ARG A 109 -3.26 21.51 8.18
C ARG A 109 -4.40 21.77 7.23
N TYR A 110 -4.14 21.65 5.92
CA TYR A 110 -5.20 21.64 4.91
C TYR A 110 -6.01 20.34 5.02
N ILE A 111 -7.32 20.47 5.00
CA ILE A 111 -8.27 19.36 5.02
C ILE A 111 -9.25 19.59 3.88
N ALA A 112 -9.34 18.63 2.99
CA ALA A 112 -10.33 18.64 1.92
C ALA A 112 -11.72 18.32 2.51
N GLY A 113 -12.72 19.06 2.12
CA GLY A 113 -14.10 18.82 2.52
C GLY A 113 -14.69 17.57 1.88
N TYR A 114 -15.72 17.02 2.50
CA TYR A 114 -16.42 15.88 1.91
C TYR A 114 -17.40 16.32 0.82
N THR A 115 -17.57 15.48 -0.19
CA THR A 115 -18.57 15.67 -1.26
C THR A 115 -19.61 14.55 -1.27
N THR A 116 -19.31 13.42 -0.61
CA THR A 116 -20.18 12.25 -0.45
C THR A 116 -19.96 11.63 0.93
N SER A 117 -20.82 10.73 1.36
CA SER A 117 -20.69 10.03 2.65
C SER A 117 -19.48 9.09 2.75
N SER A 118 -18.82 8.79 1.64
CA SER A 118 -17.67 7.87 1.59
C SER A 118 -16.32 8.56 1.45
N ASN A 119 -16.29 9.86 1.14
CA ASN A 119 -15.06 10.63 0.99
C ASN A 119 -14.94 11.74 2.04
N GLY A 120 -13.81 12.44 2.05
CA GLY A 120 -13.56 13.54 3.00
C GLY A 120 -13.25 13.09 4.43
N TRP A 121 -13.14 11.80 4.70
CA TRP A 121 -12.64 11.31 5.97
C TRP A 121 -11.13 11.45 6.07
N HIS A 122 -10.66 11.97 7.20
CA HIS A 122 -9.24 12.20 7.48
C HIS A 122 -8.85 11.61 8.83
N PHE A 123 -7.69 10.95 8.89
CA PHE A 123 -7.06 10.65 10.16
C PHE A 123 -6.14 11.80 10.56
N LEU A 124 -6.42 12.43 11.68
CA LEU A 124 -5.69 13.58 12.20
C LEU A 124 -4.93 13.23 13.47
N SER A 125 -3.88 14.01 13.75
CA SER A 125 -3.14 14.01 15.01
C SER A 125 -2.64 15.41 15.32
N SER A 126 -2.50 15.74 16.60
CA SER A 126 -1.97 17.03 17.04
C SER A 126 -0.44 17.04 17.04
N PRO A 127 0.23 18.07 16.48
CA PRO A 127 1.68 18.24 16.54
C PRO A 127 2.13 18.98 17.82
N VAL A 128 1.21 19.33 18.71
CA VAL A 128 1.48 20.03 19.95
C VAL A 128 1.05 19.20 21.16
N SER A 129 1.63 19.52 22.32
CA SER A 129 1.42 18.79 23.57
C SER A 129 0.05 19.05 24.13
N SER A 130 -1.01 18.61 23.79
CA SER A 130 -2.39 18.91 24.19
C SER A 130 -2.98 20.11 23.44
N PHE A 131 -4.06 19.87 22.76
CA PHE A 131 -4.76 20.90 21.99
C PHE A 131 -6.27 20.84 22.27
N THR A 132 -6.80 21.91 22.85
CA THR A 132 -8.23 22.00 23.15
C THR A 132 -9.05 22.16 21.85
N ILE A 133 -10.07 21.33 21.68
CA ILE A 133 -10.92 21.32 20.48
C ILE A 133 -11.93 22.47 20.52
N SER A 134 -12.59 22.68 21.64
CA SER A 134 -13.62 23.71 21.78
C SER A 134 -13.09 25.10 21.46
N GLY A 135 -13.72 25.79 20.54
CA GLY A 135 -13.32 27.15 20.12
C GLY A 135 -12.13 27.19 19.18
N SER A 136 -11.61 26.04 18.72
CA SER A 136 -10.59 25.94 17.67
C SER A 136 -11.23 25.71 16.29
N ASP A 137 -10.41 25.80 15.23
CA ASP A 137 -10.84 25.51 13.85
C ASP A 137 -11.27 24.04 13.65
N PHE A 138 -10.86 23.15 14.55
CA PHE A 138 -11.21 21.74 14.50
C PHE A 138 -12.52 21.39 15.22
N ALA A 139 -13.13 22.35 15.93
CA ALA A 139 -14.43 22.12 16.56
C ALA A 139 -15.48 21.86 15.46
N PRO A 140 -16.16 20.70 15.44
CA PRO A 140 -17.11 20.38 14.39
C PRO A 140 -18.34 21.28 14.45
N SER A 141 -18.84 21.72 13.29
CA SER A 141 -20.12 22.41 13.15
C SER A 141 -21.25 21.39 13.24
N ALA A 142 -22.24 21.68 14.09
CA ALA A 142 -23.33 20.74 14.33
C ALA A 142 -24.11 20.40 13.03
N GLY A 143 -24.20 19.13 12.71
CA GLY A 143 -24.99 18.60 11.61
C GLY A 143 -24.29 18.59 10.24
N THR A 144 -23.06 19.12 10.13
CA THR A 144 -22.25 19.11 8.91
C THR A 144 -20.89 18.49 9.11
N ASP A 145 -20.27 18.67 10.28
CA ASP A 145 -18.94 18.17 10.55
C ASP A 145 -18.96 17.02 11.53
N ASP A 146 -17.99 16.15 11.42
CA ASP A 146 -17.80 15.00 12.30
C ASP A 146 -16.38 14.95 12.85
N LEU A 147 -16.26 14.63 14.14
CA LEU A 147 -15.00 14.36 14.80
C LEU A 147 -15.16 13.20 15.78
N TYR A 148 -14.34 12.16 15.62
CA TYR A 148 -14.41 10.95 16.40
C TYR A 148 -13.07 10.55 16.97
N ARG A 149 -13.12 9.85 18.12
CA ARG A 149 -12.01 9.11 18.72
C ARG A 149 -12.35 7.62 18.74
N TRP A 150 -11.41 6.77 18.37
CA TRP A 150 -11.57 5.32 18.48
C TRP A 150 -11.48 4.85 19.93
N ASP A 151 -12.41 4.02 20.35
CA ASP A 151 -12.50 3.38 21.65
C ASP A 151 -12.44 1.86 21.45
N GLU A 152 -11.22 1.30 21.40
CA GLU A 152 -11.00 -0.12 21.14
C GLU A 152 -11.70 -1.01 22.17
N PRO A 153 -11.59 -0.79 23.49
CA PRO A 153 -12.26 -1.63 24.49
C PRO A 153 -13.77 -1.77 24.29
N ASN A 154 -14.43 -0.74 23.79
CA ASN A 154 -15.87 -0.74 23.53
C ASN A 154 -16.21 -0.99 22.05
N ASN A 155 -15.21 -1.17 21.19
CA ASN A 155 -15.35 -1.41 19.74
C ASN A 155 -16.24 -0.39 19.04
N GLN A 156 -16.02 0.91 19.33
CA GLN A 156 -16.86 2.00 18.84
C GLN A 156 -16.11 3.29 18.58
N TRP A 157 -16.65 4.08 17.69
CA TRP A 157 -16.25 5.46 17.49
C TRP A 157 -17.00 6.37 18.46
N ASN A 158 -16.29 7.09 19.29
CA ASN A 158 -16.84 8.09 20.20
C ASN A 158 -16.89 9.45 19.50
N ASN A 159 -18.11 9.92 19.19
CA ASN A 159 -18.33 11.23 18.58
C ASN A 159 -18.05 12.35 19.60
N TYR A 160 -17.41 13.44 19.16
CA TYR A 160 -17.04 14.59 19.98
C TYR A 160 -18.25 15.19 20.73
N ASP A 161 -19.35 15.40 20.03
CA ASP A 161 -20.55 16.03 20.60
C ASP A 161 -21.26 15.16 21.65
N GLN A 162 -21.04 13.84 21.63
CA GLN A 162 -21.76 12.88 22.46
C GLN A 162 -20.93 12.30 23.60
N SER A 163 -19.62 12.18 23.41
CA SER A 163 -18.74 11.41 24.32
C SER A 163 -17.85 12.25 25.22
N GLY A 164 -17.84 13.58 25.03
CA GLY A 164 -17.21 14.53 25.94
C GLY A 164 -15.67 14.51 25.97
N PHE A 165 -14.96 13.93 24.97
CA PHE A 165 -13.53 14.22 24.87
C PHE A 165 -13.34 15.66 24.40
N SER A 166 -12.35 16.38 24.96
CA SER A 166 -12.23 17.83 24.83
C SER A 166 -10.94 18.29 24.15
N GLU A 167 -10.02 17.35 23.87
CA GLU A 167 -8.70 17.67 23.35
C GLU A 167 -8.20 16.64 22.34
N PHE A 168 -7.31 17.08 21.47
CA PHE A 168 -6.40 16.19 20.76
C PHE A 168 -5.24 15.85 21.69
N ALA A 169 -5.26 14.65 22.26
CA ALA A 169 -4.18 14.15 23.08
C ALA A 169 -2.96 13.80 22.23
N GLU A 170 -1.76 14.04 22.76
CA GLU A 170 -0.51 13.78 22.05
C GLU A 170 -0.33 12.32 21.67
N GLY A 171 0.04 12.08 20.40
CA GLY A 171 0.27 10.73 19.86
C GLY A 171 -0.99 9.91 19.63
N MET A 172 -2.18 10.50 19.81
CA MET A 172 -3.46 9.86 19.48
C MET A 172 -3.96 10.32 18.12
N GLY A 173 -4.63 9.40 17.43
CA GLY A 173 -5.29 9.68 16.16
C GLY A 173 -6.79 9.93 16.36
N TYR A 174 -7.36 10.71 15.45
CA TYR A 174 -8.77 11.09 15.40
C TYR A 174 -9.28 10.94 13.96
N LEU A 175 -10.56 10.60 13.83
CA LEU A 175 -11.24 10.57 12.54
C LEU A 175 -12.10 11.82 12.40
N ALA A 176 -11.92 12.57 11.32
CA ALA A 176 -12.65 13.80 11.08
C ALA A 176 -13.17 13.88 9.64
N ALA A 177 -14.31 14.55 9.47
CA ALA A 177 -14.85 14.98 8.19
C ALA A 177 -15.43 16.39 8.34
N TYR A 178 -15.16 17.26 7.37
CA TYR A 178 -15.64 18.64 7.34
C TYR A 178 -16.34 18.91 5.99
N ASP A 179 -17.32 19.79 6.01
CA ASP A 179 -18.14 20.07 4.81
C ASP A 179 -17.44 20.95 3.76
N ASP A 180 -16.46 21.76 4.19
CA ASP A 180 -15.71 22.66 3.31
C ASP A 180 -14.20 22.36 3.33
N ASP A 181 -13.54 22.63 2.20
CA ASP A 181 -12.08 22.70 2.12
C ASP A 181 -11.57 23.81 3.04
N ALA A 182 -10.67 23.49 3.94
CA ALA A 182 -10.13 24.50 4.86
C ALA A 182 -8.70 24.17 5.31
N THR A 183 -7.91 25.20 5.51
CA THR A 183 -6.66 25.12 6.27
C THR A 183 -6.96 25.43 7.73
N LYS A 184 -6.80 24.42 8.60
CA LYS A 184 -7.05 24.51 10.05
C LYS A 184 -5.72 24.62 10.80
N GLU A 185 -5.74 25.25 11.99
CA GLU A 185 -4.53 25.62 12.72
C GLU A 185 -4.45 24.93 14.08
N PHE A 186 -3.38 24.20 14.34
CA PHE A 186 -2.94 23.84 15.67
C PHE A 186 -2.02 24.92 16.22
N THR A 187 -2.28 25.40 17.43
CA THR A 187 -1.42 26.36 18.11
C THR A 187 -0.96 25.81 19.45
N GLY A 188 0.31 26.01 19.80
CA GLY A 188 0.84 25.55 21.07
C GLY A 188 2.32 25.23 21.08
N THR A 189 2.77 24.51 22.09
CA THR A 189 4.16 24.06 22.21
C THR A 189 4.36 22.83 21.33
N PRO A 190 5.29 22.88 20.37
CA PRO A 190 5.58 21.72 19.50
C PRO A 190 6.02 20.52 20.33
N TYR A 191 5.46 19.35 20.02
CA TYR A 191 5.89 18.11 20.66
C TYR A 191 7.30 17.70 20.17
N ASN A 192 8.21 17.38 21.08
CA ASN A 192 9.62 17.12 20.74
C ASN A 192 10.29 16.03 21.60
N SER A 193 9.53 15.02 22.00
CA SER A 193 10.02 13.87 22.79
C SER A 193 9.53 12.57 22.17
N ASP A 194 10.16 11.46 22.53
CA ASP A 194 9.61 10.15 22.17
C ASP A 194 8.21 9.97 22.79
N LYS A 195 7.27 9.37 22.05
CA LYS A 195 5.93 9.08 22.54
C LYS A 195 5.74 7.58 22.67
N THR A 196 5.55 7.11 23.89
CA THR A 196 5.30 5.69 24.19
C THR A 196 3.82 5.47 24.53
N HIS A 197 3.24 4.44 23.93
CA HIS A 197 1.95 3.87 24.27
C HIS A 197 2.17 2.48 24.88
N THR A 198 1.65 2.25 26.09
CA THR A 198 1.76 0.98 26.83
C THR A 198 0.41 0.39 27.20
N ASP A 199 -0.66 1.04 26.80
CA ASP A 199 -2.07 0.75 27.14
C ASP A 199 -2.86 0.21 25.93
N LEU A 200 -2.14 -0.35 24.93
CA LEU A 200 -2.76 -0.94 23.76
C LEU A 200 -3.35 -2.30 24.13
N THR A 201 -4.67 -2.39 24.12
CA THR A 201 -5.41 -3.60 24.52
C THR A 201 -5.66 -4.53 23.35
N TYR A 202 -5.84 -5.81 23.63
CA TYR A 202 -6.30 -6.82 22.68
C TYR A 202 -7.61 -7.44 23.20
N ASN A 203 -8.70 -7.20 22.48
CA ASN A 203 -10.00 -7.72 22.84
C ASN A 203 -10.56 -8.67 21.78
N SER A 204 -10.28 -9.95 21.92
CA SER A 204 -10.66 -11.00 20.97
C SER A 204 -12.19 -11.19 20.80
N GLY A 205 -12.99 -10.61 21.70
CA GLY A 205 -14.45 -10.64 21.61
C GLY A 205 -15.05 -9.60 20.68
N ASN A 206 -14.26 -8.63 20.25
CA ASN A 206 -14.68 -7.52 19.39
C ASN A 206 -14.14 -7.68 17.96
N THR A 207 -14.92 -7.29 16.98
CA THR A 207 -14.53 -7.37 15.55
C THR A 207 -13.26 -6.58 15.25
N TYR A 208 -13.08 -5.42 15.89
CA TYR A 208 -11.91 -4.54 15.71
C TYR A 208 -11.10 -4.40 17.00
N GLY A 209 -11.20 -5.39 17.89
CA GLY A 209 -10.64 -5.35 19.24
C GLY A 209 -9.13 -5.57 19.33
N ALA A 210 -8.40 -5.27 18.26
CA ALA A 210 -6.94 -5.27 18.21
C ALA A 210 -6.40 -4.04 17.47
N TYR A 211 -7.28 -3.16 17.01
CA TYR A 211 -6.89 -2.00 16.22
C TYR A 211 -6.87 -0.73 17.06
N HIS A 212 -5.76 0.00 17.03
CA HIS A 212 -5.60 1.28 17.71
C HIS A 212 -5.29 2.39 16.72
N LEU A 213 -5.98 3.52 16.85
CA LEU A 213 -5.71 4.72 16.07
C LEU A 213 -4.75 5.62 16.83
N LEU A 214 -3.49 5.57 16.46
CA LEU A 214 -2.40 6.40 16.96
C LEU A 214 -2.18 7.61 16.05
N GLY A 215 -1.34 8.55 16.46
CA GLY A 215 -1.04 9.74 15.70
C GLY A 215 0.43 10.12 15.70
N ASN A 216 0.91 10.64 14.57
CA ASN A 216 2.22 11.27 14.50
C ASN A 216 2.19 12.58 15.31
N PRO A 217 2.92 12.68 16.43
CA PRO A 217 2.88 13.85 17.30
C PRO A 217 3.82 14.98 16.85
N PHE A 218 4.54 14.82 15.75
CA PHE A 218 5.58 15.74 15.32
C PHE A 218 5.13 16.68 14.20
N GLN A 219 5.87 17.75 14.03
CA GLN A 219 5.70 18.76 12.98
C GLN A 219 6.43 18.38 11.67
N SER A 220 6.79 17.11 11.53
CA SER A 220 7.43 16.50 10.39
C SER A 220 6.88 15.09 10.17
N ALA A 221 7.16 14.49 9.04
CA ALA A 221 6.90 13.06 8.87
C ALA A 221 7.76 12.23 9.84
N VAL A 222 7.34 10.99 10.10
CA VAL A 222 8.15 9.94 10.75
C VAL A 222 8.22 8.73 9.83
N LEU A 223 9.39 8.12 9.72
CA LEU A 223 9.56 6.89 8.96
C LEU A 223 9.11 5.70 9.82
N TRP A 224 8.05 5.03 9.40
CA TRP A 224 7.51 3.89 10.11
C TRP A 224 8.55 2.77 10.24
N ASN A 225 8.68 2.22 11.44
CA ASN A 225 9.50 1.03 11.75
C ASN A 225 10.87 1.00 11.04
N ASN A 226 11.56 2.15 11.04
CA ASN A 226 12.86 2.36 10.39
C ASN A 226 14.07 1.77 11.17
N GLY A 227 13.80 1.03 12.24
CA GLY A 227 14.80 0.48 13.15
C GLY A 227 14.98 1.27 14.46
N ASP A 228 14.47 2.49 14.56
CA ASP A 228 14.50 3.31 15.77
C ASP A 228 13.28 3.07 16.69
N TRP A 229 12.20 2.48 16.14
CA TRP A 229 10.97 2.23 16.89
C TRP A 229 11.16 1.07 17.89
N ALA A 230 10.65 1.24 19.11
CA ALA A 230 10.49 0.13 20.04
C ALA A 230 9.07 -0.41 19.92
N ILE A 231 8.93 -1.62 19.38
CA ILE A 231 7.66 -2.28 19.09
C ILE A 231 7.65 -3.65 19.80
N THR A 232 6.62 -3.88 20.61
CA THR A 232 6.42 -5.17 21.31
C THR A 232 4.98 -5.63 21.08
N ASP A 233 4.81 -6.82 20.51
CA ASP A 233 3.52 -7.45 20.20
C ASP A 233 2.56 -6.55 19.37
N VAL A 234 3.11 -5.66 18.56
CA VAL A 234 2.40 -4.84 17.57
C VAL A 234 2.84 -5.25 16.18
N ASN A 235 1.90 -5.31 15.24
CA ASN A 235 2.18 -5.67 13.85
C ASN A 235 3.19 -4.70 13.22
N THR A 236 4.12 -5.23 12.44
CA THR A 236 5.17 -4.44 11.77
C THR A 236 4.65 -3.64 10.57
N THR A 237 3.42 -3.88 10.15
CA THR A 237 2.70 -3.09 9.15
C THR A 237 1.65 -2.23 9.85
N ALA A 238 1.63 -0.93 9.60
CA ALA A 238 0.56 -0.04 10.04
C ALA A 238 -0.35 0.33 8.85
N LYS A 239 -1.46 1.02 9.12
CA LYS A 239 -2.40 1.44 8.09
C LYS A 239 -2.68 2.92 8.17
N ILE A 240 -2.86 3.52 7.01
CA ILE A 240 -3.38 4.89 6.88
C ILE A 240 -4.67 4.86 6.07
N TRP A 241 -5.54 5.83 6.34
CA TRP A 241 -6.74 6.02 5.54
C TRP A 241 -6.41 6.76 4.24
N SER A 242 -6.80 6.19 3.11
CA SER A 242 -6.76 6.84 1.80
C SER A 242 -8.10 7.54 1.55
N GLY A 243 -8.12 8.88 1.65
CA GLY A 243 -9.33 9.64 1.38
C GLY A 243 -9.84 9.46 -0.05
N SER A 244 -8.93 9.41 -1.03
CA SER A 244 -9.28 9.18 -2.44
C SER A 244 -9.70 7.75 -2.74
N GLY A 245 -9.11 6.76 -2.08
CA GLY A 245 -9.46 5.35 -2.26
C GLY A 245 -10.67 4.92 -1.45
N ALA A 246 -11.04 5.68 -0.44
CA ALA A 246 -12.03 5.30 0.58
C ALA A 246 -11.75 3.92 1.21
N SER A 247 -10.47 3.65 1.41
CA SER A 247 -9.93 2.38 1.91
C SER A 247 -8.71 2.58 2.79
N TYR A 248 -8.24 1.51 3.39
CA TYR A 248 -6.99 1.51 4.16
C TYR A 248 -5.84 1.01 3.30
N SER A 249 -4.72 1.73 3.35
CA SER A 249 -3.47 1.35 2.72
C SER A 249 -2.43 0.94 3.75
N ASP A 250 -1.70 -0.12 3.46
CA ASP A 250 -0.64 -0.62 4.32
C ASP A 250 0.63 0.21 4.17
N ILE A 251 1.22 0.58 5.31
CA ILE A 251 2.54 1.19 5.41
C ILE A 251 3.50 0.23 6.09
N THR A 252 4.71 0.17 5.60
CA THR A 252 5.73 -0.77 6.02
C THR A 252 7.03 -0.06 6.33
N ALA A 253 8.04 -0.76 6.81
CA ALA A 253 9.31 -0.19 7.22
C ALA A 253 9.85 0.88 6.23
N ASN A 254 10.20 2.03 6.78
CA ASN A 254 10.65 3.25 6.09
C ASN A 254 9.60 3.99 5.24
N ASP A 255 8.33 3.58 5.27
CA ASP A 255 7.28 4.41 4.69
C ASP A 255 7.00 5.62 5.60
N PRO A 256 6.81 6.82 5.05
CA PRO A 256 6.55 8.00 5.85
C PRO A 256 5.10 8.03 6.37
N ILE A 257 4.94 8.37 7.65
CA ILE A 257 3.68 8.83 8.21
C ILE A 257 3.77 10.36 8.24
N PRO A 258 3.00 11.10 7.45
CA PRO A 258 3.07 12.55 7.39
C PRO A 258 2.88 13.25 8.74
N SER A 259 3.29 14.51 8.82
CA SER A 259 2.98 15.38 9.95
C SER A 259 1.47 15.46 10.18
N MET A 260 1.04 15.50 11.43
CA MET A 260 -0.37 15.62 11.83
C MET A 260 -1.30 14.53 11.30
N GLN A 261 -0.75 13.35 10.98
CA GLN A 261 -1.47 12.22 10.43
C GLN A 261 -1.74 11.15 11.50
N GLY A 262 -3.00 10.68 11.58
CA GLY A 262 -3.35 9.47 12.31
C GLY A 262 -3.04 8.22 11.51
N PHE A 263 -2.70 7.14 12.19
CA PHE A 263 -2.43 5.82 11.60
C PHE A 263 -2.92 4.70 12.51
N ILE A 264 -3.31 3.59 11.93
CA ILE A 264 -3.81 2.43 12.67
C ILE A 264 -2.69 1.40 12.83
N VAL A 265 -2.56 0.87 14.04
CA VAL A 265 -1.75 -0.31 14.34
C VAL A 265 -2.64 -1.47 14.76
N TYR A 266 -2.19 -2.69 14.47
CA TYR A 266 -2.80 -3.93 14.93
C TYR A 266 -1.91 -4.53 16.04
N VAL A 267 -2.51 -4.93 17.15
CA VAL A 267 -1.78 -5.54 18.27
C VAL A 267 -2.04 -7.04 18.35
N ALA A 268 -1.03 -7.81 18.71
CA ALA A 268 -1.18 -9.21 19.03
C ALA A 268 -1.71 -9.38 20.46
N ASN A 269 -2.11 -10.60 20.80
CA ASN A 269 -2.48 -10.93 22.16
C ASN A 269 -1.23 -11.04 23.05
N GLY A 270 -1.00 -10.04 23.91
CA GLY A 270 0.19 -9.99 24.76
C GLY A 270 0.31 -8.67 25.52
N THR A 271 1.54 -8.33 25.88
CA THR A 271 1.88 -7.05 26.48
C THR A 271 2.31 -6.09 25.37
N ASN A 272 1.36 -5.30 24.88
CA ASN A 272 1.56 -4.47 23.72
C ASN A 272 2.15 -3.11 24.09
N SER A 273 3.19 -2.71 23.39
CA SER A 273 3.73 -1.34 23.50
C SER A 273 4.36 -0.87 22.20
N ILE A 274 4.31 0.44 21.98
CA ILE A 274 4.94 1.09 20.85
C ILE A 274 5.49 2.44 21.24
N THR A 275 6.72 2.73 20.84
CA THR A 275 7.31 4.07 20.98
C THR A 275 7.50 4.70 19.61
N ILE A 276 6.91 5.88 19.41
CA ILE A 276 7.11 6.75 18.24
C ILE A 276 8.36 7.60 18.54
N PRO A 277 9.52 7.27 17.94
CA PRO A 277 10.77 7.92 18.32
C PRO A 277 10.98 9.22 17.55
N LYS A 278 11.48 10.25 18.23
CA LYS A 278 11.84 11.51 17.57
C LYS A 278 13.01 11.38 16.59
N SER A 279 13.80 10.31 16.68
CA SER A 279 14.90 10.02 15.76
C SER A 279 14.40 9.52 14.39
N ALA A 280 13.17 9.03 14.30
CA ALA A 280 12.57 8.60 13.03
C ALA A 280 11.98 9.77 12.20
N ARG A 281 12.08 11.02 12.67
CA ARG A 281 11.58 12.18 11.95
C ARG A 281 12.31 12.40 10.63
N SER A 282 11.55 12.85 9.63
CA SER A 282 12.06 13.11 8.28
C SER A 282 11.33 14.29 7.64
N HIS A 283 12.01 15.05 6.78
CA HIS A 283 11.36 16.04 5.91
C HIS A 283 10.68 15.40 4.69
N ASN A 284 10.54 14.07 4.64
CA ASN A 284 9.82 13.41 3.59
C ASN A 284 8.34 13.78 3.68
N THR A 285 7.99 14.93 3.09
CA THR A 285 6.63 15.47 3.05
C THR A 285 5.83 14.86 1.93
N GLN A 286 6.49 14.06 1.07
CA GLN A 286 5.95 13.79 -0.23
C GLN A 286 5.75 12.34 -0.58
N ASN A 287 4.71 12.22 -1.33
CA ASN A 287 4.25 11.13 -2.16
C ASN A 287 3.88 9.86 -1.40
N TRP A 288 2.71 9.91 -0.88
CA TRP A 288 1.81 8.80 -0.79
C TRP A 288 1.98 7.95 -2.07
N TYR A 289 2.59 6.75 -1.96
CA TYR A 289 2.54 5.71 -2.99
C TYR A 289 3.45 5.79 -4.22
N LYS A 290 4.75 6.01 -4.12
CA LYS A 290 5.65 5.68 -5.23
C LYS A 290 7.02 5.15 -4.80
N ASN A 291 7.07 4.12 -3.95
CA ASN A 291 8.24 3.25 -3.92
C ASN A 291 7.80 1.85 -4.36
N SER A 292 8.16 1.46 -5.58
CA SER A 292 8.11 0.06 -5.99
C SER A 292 9.07 -0.72 -5.09
N LYS A 293 8.55 -1.35 -4.05
CA LYS A 293 9.37 -2.19 -3.16
C LYS A 293 9.78 -3.43 -3.92
N VAL A 294 11.02 -3.83 -3.74
CA VAL A 294 11.55 -5.08 -4.27
C VAL A 294 10.84 -6.24 -3.57
N ASN A 295 10.54 -7.32 -4.29
CA ASN A 295 9.91 -8.54 -3.79
C ASN A 295 8.44 -8.44 -3.38
N GLN A 296 7.66 -7.58 -4.03
CA GLN A 296 6.21 -7.52 -3.84
C GLN A 296 5.45 -7.35 -5.15
N ILE A 297 4.24 -7.89 -5.19
CA ILE A 297 3.23 -7.67 -6.22
C ILE A 297 2.09 -6.91 -5.55
N LYS A 298 1.79 -5.73 -6.05
CA LYS A 298 0.66 -4.95 -5.58
C LYS A 298 -0.47 -5.05 -6.59
N LEU A 299 -1.65 -5.42 -6.10
CA LEU A 299 -2.88 -5.46 -6.87
C LEU A 299 -3.82 -4.39 -6.33
N THR A 300 -4.44 -3.64 -7.22
CA THR A 300 -5.43 -2.61 -6.84
C THR A 300 -6.73 -2.88 -7.58
N ALA A 301 -7.80 -3.16 -6.84
CA ALA A 301 -9.15 -3.28 -7.38
C ALA A 301 -9.83 -1.91 -7.37
N TYR A 302 -10.18 -1.41 -8.54
CA TYR A 302 -10.79 -0.11 -8.74
C TYR A 302 -12.28 -0.23 -9.01
N ASP A 303 -13.04 0.69 -8.41
CA ASP A 303 -14.40 1.05 -8.75
C ASP A 303 -14.39 2.40 -9.48
N PRO A 304 -14.35 2.42 -10.82
CA PRO A 304 -14.24 3.67 -11.58
C PRO A 304 -15.48 4.55 -11.50
N GLU A 305 -16.65 3.98 -11.23
CA GLU A 305 -17.91 4.73 -11.10
C GLU A 305 -18.02 5.43 -9.74
N GLY A 306 -17.56 4.75 -8.66
CA GLY A 306 -17.54 5.30 -7.30
C GLY A 306 -16.27 6.09 -6.97
N GLY A 307 -15.25 6.03 -7.83
CA GLY A 307 -13.95 6.68 -7.61
C GLY A 307 -13.17 6.08 -6.43
N THR A 308 -13.46 4.82 -6.06
CA THR A 308 -12.84 4.16 -4.91
C THR A 308 -11.94 3.00 -5.33
N TYR A 309 -10.99 2.62 -4.48
CA TYR A 309 -10.11 1.49 -4.76
C TYR A 309 -9.61 0.81 -3.48
N GLN A 310 -9.31 -0.49 -3.59
CA GLN A 310 -8.71 -1.29 -2.52
C GLN A 310 -7.44 -1.96 -2.99
N GLU A 311 -6.38 -1.82 -2.20
CA GLU A 311 -5.09 -2.45 -2.44
C GLU A 311 -4.99 -3.81 -1.73
N SER A 312 -4.31 -4.76 -2.36
CA SER A 312 -3.88 -6.04 -1.78
C SER A 312 -2.46 -6.35 -2.26
N THR A 313 -1.59 -6.72 -1.34
CA THR A 313 -0.16 -6.93 -1.62
C THR A 313 0.22 -8.39 -1.36
N ILE A 314 0.94 -8.98 -2.29
CA ILE A 314 1.60 -10.29 -2.11
C ILE A 314 3.10 -10.05 -2.02
N ARG A 315 3.73 -10.59 -1.00
CA ARG A 315 5.18 -10.51 -0.76
C ARG A 315 5.80 -11.89 -0.68
N PHE A 316 7.11 -11.93 -0.86
CA PHE A 316 7.89 -13.15 -0.70
C PHE A 316 9.08 -12.89 0.22
N ASP A 317 9.15 -13.71 1.28
CA ASP A 317 10.21 -13.67 2.29
C ASP A 317 10.43 -15.09 2.81
N ASN A 318 11.66 -15.59 2.75
CA ASN A 318 11.98 -16.96 3.15
C ASN A 318 11.71 -17.24 4.63
N ASP A 319 11.64 -16.21 5.45
CA ASP A 319 11.35 -16.33 6.89
C ASP A 319 9.84 -16.33 7.18
N ALA A 320 8.98 -16.06 6.16
CA ALA A 320 7.53 -16.11 6.31
C ALA A 320 6.97 -17.54 6.22
N THR A 321 5.73 -17.72 6.66
CA THR A 321 4.99 -18.98 6.54
C THR A 321 3.77 -18.83 5.60
N SER A 322 3.04 -19.92 5.36
CA SER A 322 1.76 -19.86 4.64
C SER A 322 0.56 -19.52 5.56
N GLY A 323 0.78 -19.44 6.87
CA GLY A 323 -0.19 -19.02 7.87
C GLY A 323 -0.04 -17.54 8.19
N PHE A 324 -0.87 -17.02 9.08
CA PHE A 324 -0.75 -15.62 9.51
C PHE A 324 0.48 -15.39 10.39
N ASP A 325 1.37 -14.54 9.92
CA ASP A 325 2.59 -14.13 10.62
C ASP A 325 2.51 -12.65 10.99
N ASN A 326 2.39 -12.34 12.29
CA ASN A 326 2.24 -10.95 12.77
C ASN A 326 3.39 -10.01 12.34
N ASN A 327 4.58 -10.53 12.04
CA ASN A 327 5.74 -9.76 11.60
C ASN A 327 5.85 -9.59 10.07
N HIS A 328 5.05 -10.33 9.31
CA HIS A 328 5.12 -10.36 7.84
C HIS A 328 3.81 -9.97 7.17
N ASP A 329 2.67 -10.40 7.73
CA ASP A 329 1.34 -10.17 7.16
C ASP A 329 0.67 -8.93 7.75
N SER A 330 -0.30 -8.38 7.03
CA SER A 330 -1.15 -7.28 7.51
C SER A 330 -2.62 -7.71 7.48
N PRO A 331 -3.32 -7.73 8.62
CA PRO A 331 -4.75 -8.03 8.63
C PRO A 331 -5.54 -7.05 7.77
N PHE A 332 -6.54 -7.56 7.05
CA PHE A 332 -7.41 -6.73 6.21
C PHE A 332 -8.35 -5.88 7.08
N LEU A 333 -8.50 -4.61 6.73
CA LEU A 333 -9.46 -3.69 7.32
C LEU A 333 -10.31 -3.07 6.21
N SER A 334 -11.62 -3.26 6.27
CA SER A 334 -12.56 -2.78 5.25
C SER A 334 -12.82 -1.27 5.37
N GLY A 335 -12.85 -0.59 4.22
CA GLY A 335 -13.36 0.77 4.07
C GLY A 335 -14.70 0.79 3.32
N TYR A 336 -14.91 1.82 2.48
CA TYR A 336 -16.08 1.96 1.59
C TYR A 336 -15.81 1.45 0.17
N ALA A 337 -14.57 1.19 -0.17
CA ALA A 337 -14.17 0.59 -1.45
C ALA A 337 -14.67 -0.87 -1.56
N PRO A 338 -14.69 -1.47 -2.77
CA PRO A 338 -14.93 -2.90 -2.89
C PRO A 338 -13.93 -3.69 -2.04
N LEU A 339 -14.37 -4.77 -1.41
CA LEU A 339 -13.47 -5.62 -0.63
C LEU A 339 -12.58 -6.41 -1.58
N PHE A 340 -11.27 -6.31 -1.40
CA PHE A 340 -10.30 -7.05 -2.21
C PHE A 340 -9.10 -7.44 -1.35
N TYR A 341 -8.94 -8.74 -1.11
CA TYR A 341 -7.95 -9.26 -0.15
C TYR A 341 -7.58 -10.71 -0.46
N SER A 342 -6.55 -11.22 0.20
CA SER A 342 -6.20 -12.63 0.24
C SER A 342 -6.34 -13.18 1.66
N LYS A 343 -5.99 -14.45 1.88
CA LYS A 343 -5.96 -15.05 3.22
C LYS A 343 -4.59 -15.64 3.53
N ALA A 344 -4.13 -15.38 4.76
CA ALA A 344 -3.02 -16.08 5.39
C ALA A 344 -3.60 -17.08 6.42
N GLY A 345 -3.65 -18.35 6.06
CA GLY A 345 -4.40 -19.35 6.82
C GLY A 345 -5.91 -19.02 6.84
N GLN A 346 -6.44 -18.66 8.00
CA GLN A 346 -7.86 -18.28 8.16
C GLN A 346 -8.07 -16.77 8.32
N VAL A 347 -7.00 -15.97 8.32
CA VAL A 347 -7.05 -14.53 8.52
C VAL A 347 -7.13 -13.82 7.17
N ASP A 348 -8.09 -12.91 7.01
CA ASP A 348 -8.17 -12.01 5.87
C ASP A 348 -7.04 -10.99 5.96
N VAL A 349 -6.25 -10.83 4.89
CA VAL A 349 -5.06 -9.98 4.90
C VAL A 349 -5.01 -9.05 3.68
N SER A 350 -4.61 -7.81 3.90
CA SER A 350 -4.29 -6.83 2.85
C SER A 350 -2.86 -7.00 2.33
N THR A 351 -1.94 -7.46 3.18
CA THR A 351 -0.61 -7.93 2.79
C THR A 351 -0.45 -9.39 3.21
N ASN A 352 -0.16 -10.25 2.24
CA ASN A 352 0.10 -11.68 2.42
C ASN A 352 1.55 -11.95 2.03
N THR A 353 2.36 -12.38 2.99
CA THR A 353 3.77 -12.69 2.77
C THR A 353 3.97 -14.19 2.77
N LEU A 354 4.49 -14.73 1.68
CA LEU A 354 4.67 -16.14 1.42
C LEU A 354 6.18 -16.50 1.38
N PRO A 355 6.58 -17.74 1.68
CA PRO A 355 7.99 -18.10 1.73
C PRO A 355 8.72 -17.92 0.40
N GLU A 356 8.19 -18.49 -0.68
CA GLU A 356 8.83 -18.47 -2.00
C GLU A 356 7.82 -18.63 -3.14
N ILE A 357 8.24 -18.26 -4.34
CA ILE A 357 7.46 -18.49 -5.56
C ILE A 357 7.75 -19.91 -6.08
N THR A 358 6.69 -20.69 -6.28
CA THR A 358 6.78 -21.98 -6.94
C THR A 358 5.79 -22.03 -8.11
N GLU A 359 6.05 -22.85 -9.11
CA GLU A 359 5.13 -23.02 -10.26
C GLU A 359 3.75 -23.52 -9.85
N SER A 360 3.65 -24.26 -8.75
CA SER A 360 2.40 -24.78 -8.21
C SER A 360 1.68 -23.83 -7.25
N LEU A 361 2.30 -22.69 -6.90
CA LEU A 361 1.71 -21.73 -5.97
C LEU A 361 0.45 -21.11 -6.58
N THR A 362 -0.63 -21.20 -5.82
CA THR A 362 -1.89 -20.53 -6.13
C THR A 362 -2.33 -19.71 -4.95
N ILE A 363 -2.77 -18.48 -5.19
CA ILE A 363 -3.22 -17.54 -4.16
C ILE A 363 -4.66 -17.17 -4.43
N PRO A 364 -5.63 -17.67 -3.63
CA PRO A 364 -7.01 -17.26 -3.72
C PRO A 364 -7.16 -15.77 -3.37
N MET A 365 -7.85 -15.02 -4.23
CA MET A 365 -8.18 -13.62 -4.01
C MET A 365 -9.69 -13.48 -3.87
N TYR A 366 -10.10 -12.76 -2.88
CA TYR A 366 -11.49 -12.52 -2.51
C TYR A 366 -11.90 -11.14 -2.98
N PHE A 367 -13.09 -11.06 -3.58
CA PHE A 367 -13.66 -9.80 -4.07
C PHE A 367 -15.15 -9.73 -3.74
N THR A 368 -15.53 -8.65 -3.06
CA THR A 368 -16.95 -8.33 -2.85
C THR A 368 -17.19 -6.91 -3.35
N LYS A 369 -18.15 -6.75 -4.26
CA LYS A 369 -18.52 -5.44 -4.80
C LYS A 369 -19.04 -4.49 -3.70
N ASN A 370 -18.88 -3.21 -3.93
CA ASN A 370 -19.64 -2.15 -3.27
C ASN A 370 -20.97 -1.87 -4.03
N GLY A 371 -21.41 -0.63 -4.15
CA GLY A 371 -22.65 -0.27 -4.85
C GLY A 371 -22.65 -0.50 -6.36
N ASN A 372 -21.49 -0.43 -7.03
CA ASN A 372 -21.33 -0.47 -8.49
C ASN A 372 -21.16 -1.89 -9.05
N ASN A 373 -21.13 -2.05 -10.38
CA ASN A 373 -21.06 -3.36 -11.02
C ASN A 373 -19.84 -3.54 -11.93
N SER A 374 -19.15 -2.47 -12.32
CA SER A 374 -17.99 -2.50 -13.24
C SER A 374 -16.72 -2.19 -12.49
N PHE A 375 -15.72 -3.07 -12.61
CA PHE A 375 -14.45 -2.99 -11.87
C PHE A 375 -13.28 -3.37 -12.75
N TYR A 376 -12.08 -2.99 -12.34
CA TYR A 376 -10.86 -3.55 -12.86
C TYR A 376 -9.81 -3.76 -11.76
N ILE A 377 -8.94 -4.74 -11.96
CA ILE A 377 -7.76 -4.98 -11.12
C ILE A 377 -6.55 -4.57 -11.93
N GLU A 378 -5.73 -3.69 -11.37
CA GLU A 378 -4.43 -3.29 -11.91
C GLU A 378 -3.31 -3.89 -11.07
N VAL A 379 -2.22 -4.31 -11.73
CA VAL A 379 -1.10 -4.97 -11.06
C VAL A 379 0.18 -4.20 -11.29
N GLU A 380 0.90 -3.93 -10.20
CA GLU A 380 2.22 -3.30 -10.19
C GLU A 380 3.28 -4.25 -9.63
N GLY A 381 4.54 -4.06 -9.99
CA GLY A 381 5.68 -4.81 -9.46
C GLY A 381 6.02 -6.11 -10.20
N VAL A 382 5.21 -6.53 -11.17
CA VAL A 382 5.39 -7.81 -11.89
C VAL A 382 6.76 -7.90 -12.57
N ASN A 383 7.20 -6.85 -13.25
CA ASN A 383 8.45 -6.86 -14.01
C ASN A 383 9.72 -6.75 -13.14
N THR A 384 9.59 -6.35 -11.88
CA THR A 384 10.72 -6.22 -10.97
C THR A 384 10.97 -7.48 -10.14
N LEU A 385 9.90 -8.21 -9.80
CA LEU A 385 9.96 -9.42 -9.00
C LEU A 385 10.06 -10.70 -9.84
N LEU A 386 9.38 -10.72 -10.98
CA LEU A 386 9.15 -11.93 -11.77
C LEU A 386 9.97 -11.94 -13.07
N THR A 387 11.31 -12.01 -12.95
CA THR A 387 12.18 -12.18 -14.13
C THR A 387 12.12 -13.60 -14.71
N GLU A 388 11.73 -14.58 -13.90
CA GLU A 388 11.71 -16.01 -14.27
C GLU A 388 10.31 -16.63 -14.32
N HIS A 389 9.29 -15.92 -13.77
CA HIS A 389 7.91 -16.40 -13.71
C HIS A 389 6.94 -15.38 -14.29
N ASN A 390 5.89 -15.83 -14.96
CA ASN A 390 4.77 -14.98 -15.32
C ASN A 390 3.70 -15.04 -14.23
N LEU A 391 3.01 -13.92 -14.00
CA LEU A 391 1.85 -13.84 -13.13
C LEU A 391 0.57 -13.95 -13.97
N TYR A 392 -0.32 -14.82 -13.56
CA TYR A 392 -1.63 -14.98 -14.16
C TYR A 392 -2.73 -14.70 -13.13
N ILE A 393 -3.85 -14.19 -13.61
CA ILE A 393 -5.10 -14.13 -12.87
C ILE A 393 -6.16 -14.99 -13.57
N THR A 394 -6.81 -15.88 -12.83
CA THR A 394 -7.97 -16.63 -13.31
C THR A 394 -9.23 -16.14 -12.61
N ASP A 395 -10.21 -15.67 -13.37
CA ASP A 395 -11.56 -15.37 -12.90
C ASP A 395 -12.41 -16.65 -12.96
N LYS A 396 -12.74 -17.22 -11.81
CA LYS A 396 -13.49 -18.47 -11.69
C LYS A 396 -14.94 -18.33 -12.21
N LYS A 397 -15.52 -17.13 -12.16
CA LYS A 397 -16.87 -16.86 -12.67
C LYS A 397 -16.96 -17.03 -14.18
N THR A 398 -15.96 -16.54 -14.91
CA THR A 398 -15.93 -16.57 -16.38
C THR A 398 -15.06 -17.68 -16.93
N ASN A 399 -14.30 -18.37 -16.06
CA ASN A 399 -13.26 -19.34 -16.42
C ASN A 399 -12.23 -18.75 -17.40
N HIS A 400 -11.91 -17.45 -17.23
CA HIS A 400 -10.95 -16.72 -18.04
C HIS A 400 -9.63 -16.54 -17.32
N THR A 401 -8.53 -16.79 -18.00
CA THR A 401 -7.17 -16.58 -17.48
C THR A 401 -6.46 -15.52 -18.30
N GLN A 402 -5.85 -14.55 -17.65
CA GLN A 402 -5.06 -13.49 -18.27
C GLN A 402 -3.62 -13.51 -17.75
N ASN A 403 -2.66 -13.33 -18.65
CA ASN A 403 -1.27 -13.06 -18.31
C ASN A 403 -1.10 -11.58 -17.92
N LEU A 404 -0.79 -11.31 -16.65
CA LEU A 404 -0.65 -9.96 -16.11
C LEU A 404 0.69 -9.29 -16.45
N ASN A 405 1.70 -10.06 -16.92
CA ASN A 405 2.93 -9.48 -17.45
C ASN A 405 2.71 -8.84 -18.82
N GLU A 406 1.80 -9.39 -19.63
CA GLU A 406 1.45 -8.87 -20.95
C GLU A 406 0.38 -7.79 -20.90
N ASN A 407 -0.62 -7.98 -20.05
CA ASN A 407 -1.70 -7.02 -19.81
C ASN A 407 -1.95 -6.90 -18.29
N PRO A 408 -1.45 -5.85 -17.63
CA PRO A 408 -1.53 -5.70 -16.17
C PRO A 408 -2.92 -5.28 -15.67
N ILE A 409 -3.89 -5.03 -16.55
CA ILE A 409 -5.24 -4.59 -16.19
C ILE A 409 -6.24 -5.69 -16.57
N TYR A 410 -6.99 -6.18 -15.58
CA TYR A 410 -8.09 -7.12 -15.77
C TYR A 410 -9.44 -6.46 -15.45
N SER A 411 -10.30 -6.27 -16.45
CA SER A 411 -11.63 -5.66 -16.31
C SER A 411 -12.72 -6.71 -16.16
N PHE A 412 -13.68 -6.49 -15.27
CA PHE A 412 -14.77 -7.43 -15.00
C PHE A 412 -16.03 -6.75 -14.46
N THR A 413 -17.14 -7.50 -14.46
CA THR A 413 -18.39 -7.09 -13.82
C THR A 413 -18.72 -8.02 -12.65
N SER A 414 -19.30 -7.50 -11.57
CA SER A 414 -19.70 -8.28 -10.40
C SER A 414 -21.13 -7.98 -9.99
N ASN A 415 -21.82 -9.00 -9.47
CA ASN A 415 -23.18 -8.96 -8.95
C ASN A 415 -23.20 -9.34 -7.47
N GLU A 416 -24.29 -9.06 -6.76
CA GLU A 416 -24.43 -9.31 -5.32
C GLU A 416 -24.33 -10.78 -4.90
N ASN A 417 -24.63 -11.71 -5.79
CA ASN A 417 -24.61 -13.15 -5.50
C ASN A 417 -23.40 -13.87 -6.10
N ASP A 418 -22.39 -13.14 -6.56
CA ASP A 418 -21.14 -13.74 -7.03
C ASP A 418 -20.37 -14.34 -5.84
N ASP A 419 -19.68 -15.46 -6.08
CA ASP A 419 -18.76 -16.06 -5.10
C ASP A 419 -17.65 -15.04 -4.77
N ASP A 420 -17.44 -14.76 -3.51
CA ASP A 420 -16.40 -13.82 -3.05
C ASP A 420 -14.99 -14.34 -3.33
N GLN A 421 -14.73 -15.66 -3.25
CA GLN A 421 -13.47 -16.29 -3.68
C GLN A 421 -13.39 -16.40 -5.21
N ARG A 422 -13.47 -15.25 -5.87
CA ARG A 422 -13.64 -15.18 -7.31
C ARG A 422 -12.37 -15.38 -8.11
N PHE A 423 -11.25 -14.87 -7.64
CA PHE A 423 -10.01 -14.87 -8.41
C PHE A 423 -8.97 -15.82 -7.84
N VAL A 424 -8.05 -16.26 -8.70
CA VAL A 424 -6.86 -17.01 -8.30
C VAL A 424 -5.66 -16.42 -9.01
N LEU A 425 -4.63 -16.02 -8.25
CA LEU A 425 -3.32 -15.70 -8.79
C LEU A 425 -2.48 -16.98 -8.85
N HIS A 426 -1.68 -17.12 -9.91
CA HIS A 426 -0.78 -18.26 -10.08
C HIS A 426 0.40 -17.90 -10.98
N PHE A 427 1.48 -18.68 -10.88
CA PHE A 427 2.77 -18.39 -11.53
C PHE A 427 3.07 -19.29 -12.73
N SER A 428 2.17 -20.18 -13.05
CA SER A 428 2.14 -20.96 -14.29
C SER A 428 0.71 -20.96 -14.82
N PRO A 429 0.47 -21.10 -16.14
CA PRO A 429 -0.90 -21.15 -16.65
C PRO A 429 -1.70 -22.27 -15.98
N LEU A 430 -2.79 -21.96 -15.24
CA LEU A 430 -3.67 -22.99 -14.68
C LEU A 430 -4.32 -23.77 -15.83
N GLY A 431 -4.18 -25.09 -15.79
CA GLY A 431 -4.69 -25.97 -16.85
C GLY A 431 -3.72 -26.23 -17.97
N VAL A 432 -2.49 -25.74 -17.90
CA VAL A 432 -1.36 -26.41 -18.51
C VAL A 432 -1.00 -27.56 -17.56
N ASP A 433 -1.83 -28.61 -17.57
CA ASP A 433 -1.27 -29.91 -17.23
C ASP A 433 0.08 -29.98 -17.96
N ASP A 434 1.14 -30.52 -17.35
CA ASP A 434 2.40 -30.91 -18.03
C ASP A 434 2.20 -31.82 -19.27
N ASN A 435 0.99 -31.84 -19.76
CA ASN A 435 0.40 -32.60 -20.81
C ASN A 435 -0.31 -31.77 -21.89
N ILE A 436 0.04 -30.48 -22.12
CA ILE A 436 -0.23 -29.93 -23.46
C ILE A 436 0.58 -30.74 -24.42
N ILE A 437 -0.15 -31.64 -25.06
CA ILE A 437 0.33 -32.38 -26.20
C ILE A 437 0.26 -31.42 -27.38
N ASN A 438 1.37 -30.76 -27.65
CA ASN A 438 1.50 -29.94 -28.83
C ASN A 438 1.56 -30.85 -30.06
N ASN A 439 1.12 -30.36 -31.21
CA ASN A 439 1.24 -31.11 -32.49
C ASN A 439 2.68 -31.55 -32.83
N ASP A 440 3.67 -31.00 -32.11
CA ASP A 440 5.10 -31.30 -32.26
C ASP A 440 5.60 -32.39 -31.30
N ASP A 441 4.88 -32.69 -30.23
CA ASP A 441 5.25 -33.74 -29.26
C ASP A 441 5.04 -35.14 -29.80
N ILE A 442 4.10 -35.31 -30.75
CA ILE A 442 3.84 -36.55 -31.48
C ILE A 442 3.93 -36.25 -32.97
N GLN A 443 4.95 -36.74 -33.59
CA GLN A 443 5.12 -36.68 -35.05
C GLN A 443 4.72 -37.99 -35.68
N VAL A 444 3.89 -37.91 -36.72
CA VAL A 444 3.43 -39.09 -37.48
C VAL A 444 3.82 -38.92 -38.92
N TYR A 445 4.53 -39.89 -39.43
CA TYR A 445 4.91 -39.96 -40.85
C TYR A 445 4.83 -41.39 -41.35
N SER A 446 4.76 -41.58 -42.65
CA SER A 446 4.76 -42.92 -43.27
C SER A 446 5.95 -43.11 -44.22
N TYR A 447 6.44 -44.32 -44.23
CA TYR A 447 7.40 -44.79 -45.23
C TYR A 447 7.01 -46.18 -45.70
N SER A 448 6.78 -46.35 -47.03
CA SER A 448 6.25 -47.59 -47.60
C SER A 448 4.94 -48.00 -46.88
N LYS A 449 4.86 -49.22 -46.36
CA LYS A 449 3.70 -49.77 -45.62
C LYS A 449 3.76 -49.52 -44.13
N THR A 450 4.65 -48.67 -43.66
CA THR A 450 4.84 -48.45 -42.22
C THR A 450 4.48 -47.02 -41.84
N ILE A 451 3.67 -46.85 -40.78
CA ILE A 451 3.44 -45.59 -40.08
C ILE A 451 4.39 -45.53 -38.90
N ASN A 452 5.17 -44.46 -38.81
CA ASN A 452 6.10 -44.21 -37.74
C ASN A 452 5.56 -43.05 -36.87
N ILE A 453 5.59 -43.25 -35.57
CA ILE A 453 5.14 -42.29 -34.58
C ILE A 453 6.32 -41.99 -33.65
N THR A 454 6.77 -40.73 -33.64
CA THR A 454 7.74 -40.25 -32.67
C THR A 454 7.01 -39.60 -31.54
N ASN A 455 7.30 -40.00 -30.30
CA ASN A 455 6.59 -39.65 -29.09
C ASN A 455 7.61 -39.16 -28.04
N GLY A 456 8.05 -37.91 -28.17
CA GLY A 456 9.14 -37.35 -27.35
C GLY A 456 8.83 -37.31 -25.85
N LYS A 457 7.56 -37.20 -25.48
CA LYS A 457 7.10 -37.15 -24.06
C LYS A 457 6.69 -38.53 -23.51
N LYS A 458 6.88 -39.62 -24.26
CA LYS A 458 6.53 -41.00 -23.84
C LYS A 458 5.08 -41.15 -23.36
N LEU A 459 4.16 -40.51 -24.09
CA LEU A 459 2.73 -40.48 -23.77
C LEU A 459 2.09 -41.82 -24.10
N SER A 460 1.09 -42.25 -23.33
CA SER A 460 0.28 -43.43 -23.59
C SER A 460 -1.13 -43.03 -24.01
N GLY A 461 -1.74 -43.80 -24.93
CA GLY A 461 -3.05 -43.48 -25.47
C GLY A 461 -3.54 -44.48 -26.51
N SER A 462 -4.38 -44.05 -27.47
CA SER A 462 -4.88 -44.85 -28.57
C SER A 462 -4.57 -44.22 -29.93
N ILE A 463 -4.38 -45.06 -30.93
CA ILE A 463 -4.13 -44.68 -32.30
C ILE A 463 -5.24 -45.27 -33.16
N HIS A 464 -6.01 -44.44 -33.86
CA HIS A 464 -7.06 -44.84 -34.78
C HIS A 464 -6.71 -44.39 -36.19
N ILE A 465 -6.68 -45.32 -37.14
CA ILE A 465 -6.35 -45.05 -38.53
C ILE A 465 -7.63 -45.20 -39.35
N THR A 466 -7.95 -44.18 -40.14
CA THR A 466 -9.14 -44.14 -40.98
C THR A 466 -8.74 -43.91 -42.46
N ASN A 467 -9.53 -44.45 -43.36
CA ASN A 467 -9.46 -44.06 -44.77
C ASN A 467 -10.09 -42.67 -45.00
N ILE A 468 -10.04 -42.15 -46.22
CA ILE A 468 -10.57 -40.84 -46.61
C ILE A 468 -12.10 -40.75 -46.48
N LEU A 469 -12.82 -41.86 -46.37
CA LEU A 469 -14.25 -41.92 -46.15
C LEU A 469 -14.62 -41.95 -44.66
N GLY A 470 -13.60 -41.89 -43.78
CA GLY A 470 -13.80 -41.90 -42.32
C GLY A 470 -13.98 -43.30 -41.72
N GLN A 471 -13.87 -44.37 -42.50
CA GLN A 471 -13.97 -45.74 -41.98
C GLN A 471 -12.66 -46.12 -41.29
N GLN A 472 -12.74 -46.67 -40.10
CA GLN A 472 -11.58 -47.15 -39.35
C GLN A 472 -11.03 -48.42 -39.97
N VAL A 473 -9.73 -48.39 -40.32
CA VAL A 473 -9.03 -49.52 -40.96
C VAL A 473 -8.07 -50.23 -39.99
N ALA A 474 -7.63 -49.53 -38.93
CA ALA A 474 -6.80 -50.13 -37.91
C ALA A 474 -6.91 -49.32 -36.58
N SER A 475 -6.60 -49.98 -35.47
CA SER A 475 -6.48 -49.35 -34.15
C SER A 475 -5.34 -49.99 -33.36
N TYR A 476 -4.55 -49.18 -32.69
CA TYR A 476 -3.41 -49.58 -31.87
C TYR A 476 -3.38 -48.81 -30.56
N ASN A 477 -2.63 -49.30 -29.59
CA ASN A 477 -2.28 -48.55 -28.41
C ASN A 477 -1.00 -47.75 -28.65
N LEU A 478 -0.95 -46.51 -28.22
CA LEU A 478 0.29 -45.75 -28.06
C LEU A 478 0.94 -46.20 -26.75
N ASP A 479 2.08 -46.90 -26.87
CA ASP A 479 2.67 -47.69 -25.77
C ASP A 479 3.64 -46.91 -24.87
N GLY A 480 3.79 -45.58 -25.10
CA GLY A 480 4.71 -44.74 -24.33
C GLY A 480 6.18 -44.85 -24.73
N SER A 481 6.51 -45.59 -25.77
CA SER A 481 7.86 -45.61 -26.35
C SER A 481 8.17 -44.31 -27.11
N ASN A 482 9.46 -43.92 -27.18
CA ASN A 482 9.88 -42.73 -27.94
C ASN A 482 9.57 -42.84 -29.46
N ASN A 483 9.62 -44.05 -29.99
CA ASN A 483 9.33 -44.33 -31.38
C ASN A 483 8.53 -45.62 -31.48
N GLN A 484 7.39 -45.57 -32.17
CA GLN A 484 6.53 -46.72 -32.41
C GLN A 484 6.29 -46.86 -33.93
N SER A 485 6.50 -48.05 -34.48
CA SER A 485 6.29 -48.34 -35.91
C SER A 485 5.15 -49.33 -36.09
N LEU A 486 4.18 -48.95 -36.91
CA LEU A 486 2.97 -49.73 -37.18
C LEU A 486 3.00 -50.20 -38.65
N ASN A 487 3.04 -51.50 -38.85
CA ASN A 487 3.00 -52.09 -40.18
C ASN A 487 1.55 -52.18 -40.65
N MET A 488 1.27 -51.64 -41.83
CA MET A 488 -0.07 -51.49 -42.38
C MET A 488 -0.29 -52.45 -43.56
N ASP A 489 -1.23 -53.37 -43.41
CA ASP A 489 -1.67 -54.22 -44.51
C ASP A 489 -2.99 -53.69 -45.11
N VAL A 490 -2.86 -52.56 -45.81
CA VAL A 490 -3.99 -51.82 -46.39
C VAL A 490 -3.63 -51.44 -47.87
N PRO A 491 -4.62 -51.18 -48.73
CA PRO A 491 -4.39 -50.68 -50.05
C PRO A 491 -3.60 -49.39 -50.11
N THR A 492 -2.84 -49.16 -51.16
CA THR A 492 -2.15 -47.93 -51.44
C THR A 492 -3.13 -46.78 -51.45
N GLY A 493 -2.87 -45.73 -50.62
CA GLY A 493 -3.79 -44.62 -50.50
C GLY A 493 -3.46 -43.64 -49.38
N VAL A 494 -4.31 -42.61 -49.21
CA VAL A 494 -4.22 -41.60 -48.14
C VAL A 494 -5.04 -42.08 -46.96
N TYR A 495 -4.45 -42.01 -45.78
CA TYR A 495 -5.07 -42.37 -44.51
C TYR A 495 -4.92 -41.21 -43.51
N VAL A 496 -5.85 -41.14 -42.53
CA VAL A 496 -5.77 -40.20 -41.41
C VAL A 496 -5.44 -41.00 -40.15
N VAL A 497 -4.32 -40.66 -39.55
CA VAL A 497 -3.91 -41.21 -38.25
C VAL A 497 -4.35 -40.25 -37.17
N ASN A 498 -5.21 -40.70 -36.26
CA ASN A 498 -5.67 -39.98 -35.09
C ASN A 498 -5.00 -40.59 -33.87
N VAL A 499 -4.12 -39.85 -33.24
CA VAL A 499 -3.52 -40.24 -31.96
C VAL A 499 -4.31 -39.51 -30.86
N ILE A 500 -4.87 -40.28 -29.95
CA ILE A 500 -5.69 -39.79 -28.84
C ILE A 500 -4.94 -40.09 -27.54
N VAL A 501 -4.58 -39.01 -26.82
CA VAL A 501 -3.93 -39.10 -25.50
C VAL A 501 -4.74 -38.29 -24.55
N LYS A 502 -5.28 -38.91 -23.50
CA LYS A 502 -6.26 -38.28 -22.58
C LYS A 502 -7.44 -37.68 -23.39
N SER A 503 -7.65 -36.38 -23.32
CA SER A 503 -8.68 -35.64 -24.07
C SER A 503 -8.20 -35.00 -25.38
N THR A 504 -6.90 -35.07 -25.66
CA THR A 504 -6.30 -34.43 -26.85
C THR A 504 -6.26 -35.38 -28.02
N LYS A 505 -6.69 -34.90 -29.20
CA LYS A 505 -6.65 -35.65 -30.47
C LYS A 505 -5.71 -34.95 -31.44
N ILE A 506 -4.66 -35.65 -31.86
CA ILE A 506 -3.73 -35.23 -32.92
C ILE A 506 -4.08 -35.98 -34.19
N SER A 507 -4.36 -35.28 -35.27
CA SER A 507 -4.71 -35.89 -36.57
C SER A 507 -3.66 -35.54 -37.62
N LYS A 508 -3.12 -36.56 -38.27
CA LYS A 508 -2.12 -36.39 -39.37
C LYS A 508 -2.54 -37.23 -40.58
N LYS A 509 -2.37 -36.65 -41.78
CA LYS A 509 -2.54 -37.39 -43.04
C LYS A 509 -1.23 -38.05 -43.40
N VAL A 510 -1.30 -39.33 -43.78
CA VAL A 510 -0.17 -40.15 -44.25
C VAL A 510 -0.51 -40.81 -45.57
N PHE A 511 0.49 -41.10 -46.37
CA PHE A 511 0.31 -41.87 -47.61
C PHE A 511 0.98 -43.25 -47.46
N ILE A 512 0.22 -44.31 -47.59
CA ILE A 512 0.69 -45.70 -47.57
C ILE A 512 0.86 -46.15 -49.00
N LYS A 513 2.04 -46.76 -49.34
CA LYS A 513 2.38 -47.13 -50.70
C LYS A 513 2.38 -48.64 -50.89
#